data_9bacf7bebf1dea8e77cf919b851e1bca
#
_entry.id   9bacf7bebf1dea8e77cf919b851e1bca
#
_cell.length_a   1.000
_cell.length_b   1.000
_cell.length_c   1.000
_cell.angle_alpha   90.00
_cell.angle_beta   90.00
_cell.angle_gamma   90.00
#
_symmetry.space_group_name_H-M   'P 1'
#
loop_
_entity.id
_entity.type
_entity.pdbx_description
1 polymer ?
#
loop_
_entity_poly.entity_id
_entity_poly.type
_entity_poly.pdbx_seq_one_letter_code
_entity_poly.pdbx_strand_id
1 'polypeptide(L)'
;MRTLSRHSFFQRRLAKLPPRRGMPRTATAILRAAAGAMLCALFLSGCMKVGPDFALPPQPLPEQWSEADLRHAFRGDAPSAEWWTQFHDPALSALVLRARRESPTVETALLRVAQARALYGQAVGQLFPQRQAMTGEYEWSRPSRRSPDAAQPGEPSGPSSVQEINVGMQVSWELDFWGKYRRGAESARDALMAAQAAHELALVTLSADVAQNYLNYRTLQERIRIAEKNNRAQQEAVRLTEVRFRHGAVSERDYAQALAQQKSTEADLPALRGQLKVARNALCVLLGQAPGPLAELEGSGIPRVAGAIAVGIPSDVIRRRPDVRRAELLAASQCAQIGVRKADLFPSFSLGGFVGFQGSDVGAFTLGQTWDHGFTANAGPSVLFPFLNYGRLLNAVRAQDAVFQQALTSYRQTVLSALEEAENAMTSQLRAQERLAALEQARDAAERAARLTLRQYQAGSVDFTSVVLAQSSLYEQENAVAETTGDVARQTVRLFRALGGGWKPEAGLPPHTVETMKRRTAWGGLLDETPMRHSPRLAADSPNPVAPASAAVPSVPAAAPSGPSSLPATLSR
;
A
#
# COMPACT_ATOMS: atom_id res chain seq x y z
N MET A 1 88.45 -8.36 36.60
CA MET A 1 88.56 -8.63 38.06
C MET A 1 87.16 -8.63 38.68
N ARG A 2 86.80 -9.74 39.29
CA ARG A 2 85.71 -10.02 40.26
C ARG A 2 84.27 -9.79 39.84
N THR A 3 83.73 -10.83 39.25
CA THR A 3 82.34 -11.25 39.26
C THR A 3 82.03 -12.03 40.54
N LEU A 4 80.95 -11.73 41.25
CA LEU A 4 80.38 -12.57 42.33
C LEU A 4 78.83 -12.46 42.22
N SER A 5 78.25 -13.53 41.68
CA SER A 5 77.30 -14.42 42.33
C SER A 5 76.22 -13.81 43.18
N ARG A 6 75.01 -13.63 42.58
CA ARG A 6 73.70 -13.36 43.24
C ARG A 6 72.63 -14.37 42.80
N HIS A 7 72.90 -15.66 42.86
CA HIS A 7 71.87 -16.64 42.40
C HIS A 7 71.46 -17.69 43.47
N SER A 8 71.68 -17.42 44.75
CA SER A 8 71.40 -18.44 45.80
C SER A 8 70.37 -17.96 46.86
N PHE A 9 69.74 -16.79 46.77
CA PHE A 9 68.85 -16.29 47.82
C PHE A 9 67.34 -16.39 47.57
N PHE A 10 66.93 -16.80 46.37
CA PHE A 10 65.48 -16.81 46.01
C PHE A 10 64.87 -18.24 46.11
N GLN A 11 65.65 -19.33 46.23
CA GLN A 11 65.07 -20.67 46.27
C GLN A 11 64.72 -21.19 47.66
N ARG A 12 64.94 -20.48 48.76
CA ARG A 12 64.65 -20.95 50.14
C ARG A 12 63.41 -20.37 50.80
N ARG A 13 62.55 -19.58 50.08
CA ARG A 13 61.28 -18.99 50.63
C ARG A 13 60.00 -19.55 50.04
N LEU A 14 60.04 -20.56 49.15
CA LEU A 14 58.82 -21.15 48.58
C LEU A 14 58.37 -22.48 49.25
N ALA A 15 58.99 -22.87 50.38
CA ALA A 15 58.76 -24.19 51.01
C ALA A 15 57.88 -24.08 52.28
N LYS A 16 57.08 -23.05 52.51
CA LYS A 16 56.09 -23.02 53.62
C LYS A 16 54.82 -22.27 53.27
N LEU A 17 54.08 -22.74 52.19
CA LEU A 17 52.68 -22.48 52.09
C LEU A 17 51.90 -23.59 52.80
N PRO A 18 51.01 -23.28 53.76
CA PRO A 18 50.21 -24.31 54.40
C PRO A 18 49.30 -24.99 53.37
N PRO A 19 48.94 -26.26 53.54
CA PRO A 19 48.08 -27.01 52.64
C PRO A 19 46.74 -26.25 52.56
N ARG A 20 46.29 -25.93 51.35
CA ARG A 20 44.95 -25.38 51.08
C ARG A 20 43.93 -26.29 51.77
N ARG A 21 43.36 -25.84 52.89
CA ARG A 21 42.21 -26.49 53.52
C ARG A 21 41.10 -26.54 52.44
N GLY A 22 40.82 -27.75 51.95
CA GLY A 22 39.69 -27.99 51.08
C GLY A 22 38.44 -27.42 51.74
N MET A 23 37.66 -26.62 51.01
CA MET A 23 36.37 -26.15 51.51
C MET A 23 35.55 -27.34 52.01
N PRO A 24 34.94 -27.23 53.19
CA PRO A 24 34.13 -28.34 53.73
C PRO A 24 33.02 -28.67 52.69
N ARG A 25 32.80 -29.97 52.52
CA ARG A 25 31.79 -30.49 51.55
C ARG A 25 30.41 -29.84 51.71
N THR A 26 30.08 -29.35 52.89
CA THR A 26 28.86 -28.56 53.19
C THR A 26 28.86 -27.20 52.54
N ALA A 27 29.98 -26.46 52.49
CA ALA A 27 30.06 -25.16 51.82
C ALA A 27 29.90 -25.26 50.29
N THR A 28 30.46 -26.32 49.66
CA THR A 28 30.25 -26.55 48.25
C THR A 28 28.84 -27.01 47.89
N ALA A 29 28.16 -27.74 48.78
CA ALA A 29 26.75 -28.10 48.65
C ALA A 29 25.82 -26.88 48.77
N ILE A 30 26.08 -26.00 49.75
CA ILE A 30 25.32 -24.73 49.91
C ILE A 30 25.53 -23.79 48.72
N LEU A 31 26.76 -23.67 48.20
CA LEU A 31 27.05 -22.85 47.03
C LEU A 31 26.33 -23.37 45.77
N ARG A 32 26.28 -24.70 45.61
CA ARG A 32 25.52 -25.34 44.50
C ARG A 32 24.01 -25.17 44.65
N ALA A 33 23.48 -25.31 45.88
CA ALA A 33 22.07 -25.07 46.16
C ALA A 33 21.69 -23.58 45.98
N ALA A 34 22.55 -22.67 46.42
CA ALA A 34 22.36 -21.24 46.20
C ALA A 34 22.45 -20.84 44.72
N ALA A 35 23.40 -21.39 43.99
CA ALA A 35 23.50 -21.20 42.55
C ALA A 35 22.30 -21.80 41.80
N GLY A 36 21.82 -22.98 42.23
CA GLY A 36 20.60 -23.60 41.70
C GLY A 36 19.35 -22.78 42.02
N ALA A 37 19.19 -22.29 43.25
CA ALA A 37 18.08 -21.41 43.64
C ALA A 37 18.13 -20.06 42.92
N MET A 38 19.30 -19.48 42.73
CA MET A 38 19.49 -18.25 41.96
C MET A 38 19.19 -18.45 40.48
N LEU A 39 19.57 -19.60 39.93
CA LEU A 39 19.21 -19.98 38.55
C LEU A 39 17.71 -20.20 38.42
N CYS A 40 17.05 -20.90 39.35
CA CYS A 40 15.59 -21.03 39.39
C CYS A 40 14.88 -19.71 39.59
N ALA A 41 15.38 -18.82 40.45
CA ALA A 41 14.80 -17.47 40.62
C ALA A 41 14.96 -16.61 39.34
N LEU A 42 16.09 -16.73 38.63
CA LEU A 42 16.28 -16.10 37.31
C LEU A 42 15.35 -16.68 36.24
N PHE A 43 15.03 -17.98 36.28
CA PHE A 43 14.04 -18.60 35.38
C PHE A 43 12.60 -18.26 35.75
N LEU A 44 12.27 -18.06 37.04
CA LEU A 44 10.95 -17.68 37.52
C LEU A 44 10.66 -16.17 37.32
N SER A 45 11.68 -15.30 37.32
CA SER A 45 11.56 -13.92 36.89
C SER A 45 11.45 -13.75 35.37
N GLY A 46 11.28 -14.81 34.64
CA GLY A 46 11.43 -15.05 33.22
C GLY A 46 10.51 -14.36 32.25
N CYS A 47 10.14 -13.09 32.47
CA CYS A 47 9.46 -12.30 31.44
C CYS A 47 9.86 -10.83 31.46
N MET A 48 11.14 -10.53 31.67
CA MET A 48 11.62 -9.15 31.49
C MET A 48 11.66 -8.81 30.02
N LYS A 49 10.59 -8.17 29.54
CA LYS A 49 10.53 -7.54 28.22
C LYS A 49 11.05 -6.11 28.34
N VAL A 50 12.25 -5.83 27.86
CA VAL A 50 12.83 -4.49 27.93
C VAL A 50 12.25 -3.56 26.87
N GLY A 51 12.35 -2.25 27.13
CA GLY A 51 11.82 -1.19 26.26
C GLY A 51 10.44 -0.70 26.70
N PRO A 52 9.99 0.44 26.14
CA PRO A 52 8.69 1.01 26.44
C PRO A 52 7.56 0.18 25.85
N ASP A 53 6.41 0.15 26.52
CA ASP A 53 5.16 -0.27 25.93
C ASP A 53 4.50 0.92 25.23
N PHE A 54 3.88 0.66 24.09
CA PHE A 54 3.22 1.72 23.34
C PHE A 54 1.99 2.21 24.11
N ALA A 55 1.93 3.52 24.33
CA ALA A 55 0.76 4.23 24.82
C ALA A 55 0.45 5.36 23.85
N LEU A 56 -0.80 5.44 23.41
CA LEU A 56 -1.23 6.49 22.51
C LEU A 56 -1.20 7.83 23.25
N PRO A 57 -0.45 8.85 22.78
CA PRO A 57 -0.46 10.17 23.40
C PRO A 57 -1.87 10.77 23.30
N PRO A 58 -2.38 11.40 24.38
CA PRO A 58 -3.66 12.08 24.34
C PRO A 58 -3.62 13.17 23.27
N GLN A 59 -4.55 13.10 22.31
CA GLN A 59 -4.74 14.15 21.32
C GLN A 59 -5.97 14.95 21.73
N PRO A 60 -5.86 16.27 21.92
CA PRO A 60 -7.02 17.11 22.16
C PRO A 60 -7.84 17.21 20.86
N LEU A 61 -8.79 16.31 20.69
CA LEU A 61 -9.74 16.38 19.59
C LEU A 61 -10.91 17.28 19.99
N PRO A 62 -11.40 18.14 19.09
CA PRO A 62 -12.56 18.97 19.37
C PRO A 62 -13.80 18.08 19.58
N GLU A 63 -14.62 18.44 20.56
CA GLU A 63 -15.88 17.75 20.85
C GLU A 63 -16.98 18.08 19.83
N GLN A 64 -16.83 19.18 19.13
CA GLN A 64 -17.80 19.69 18.16
C GLN A 64 -17.09 20.24 16.91
N TRP A 65 -17.76 20.22 15.79
CA TRP A 65 -17.30 20.88 14.56
C TRP A 65 -17.20 22.39 14.75
N SER A 66 -16.25 23.05 14.07
CA SER A 66 -15.86 24.44 14.34
C SER A 66 -16.99 25.43 14.07
N GLU A 67 -17.75 25.26 12.96
CA GLU A 67 -18.80 26.17 12.56
C GLU A 67 -20.19 25.74 13.02
N ALA A 68 -21.01 26.72 13.46
CA ALA A 68 -22.38 26.50 13.89
C ALA A 68 -23.27 25.94 12.76
N ASP A 69 -23.11 26.46 11.54
CA ASP A 69 -23.86 26.03 10.36
C ASP A 69 -23.66 24.54 10.07
N LEU A 70 -22.41 24.04 10.19
CA LEU A 70 -22.08 22.62 10.02
C LEU A 70 -22.77 21.77 11.08
N ARG A 71 -22.81 22.22 12.34
CA ARG A 71 -23.49 21.52 13.44
C ARG A 71 -24.99 21.41 13.25
N HIS A 72 -25.61 22.38 12.56
CA HIS A 72 -27.04 22.36 12.27
C HIS A 72 -27.37 21.54 11.01
N ALA A 73 -26.54 21.62 9.98
CA ALA A 73 -26.75 20.93 8.71
C ALA A 73 -26.49 19.42 8.79
N PHE A 74 -25.50 19.01 9.61
CA PHE A 74 -25.02 17.64 9.70
C PHE A 74 -25.25 17.07 11.11
N ARG A 75 -26.29 16.25 11.26
CA ARG A 75 -26.65 15.60 12.53
C ARG A 75 -26.87 14.10 12.30
N GLY A 76 -26.62 13.28 13.34
CA GLY A 76 -26.91 11.86 13.34
C GLY A 76 -25.68 10.97 13.51
N ASP A 77 -25.89 9.68 13.38
CA ASP A 77 -24.86 8.65 13.55
C ASP A 77 -23.88 8.62 12.37
N ALA A 78 -22.76 7.91 12.58
CA ALA A 78 -21.73 7.77 11.56
C ALA A 78 -22.26 7.15 10.26
N PRO A 79 -21.66 7.53 9.09
CA PRO A 79 -22.10 7.06 7.78
C PRO A 79 -22.02 5.54 7.65
N SER A 80 -22.96 5.00 6.86
CA SER A 80 -22.98 3.58 6.52
C SER A 80 -21.71 3.13 5.80
N ALA A 81 -21.31 1.89 6.02
CA ALA A 81 -20.23 1.27 5.27
C ALA A 81 -20.51 1.15 3.75
N GLU A 82 -21.78 1.16 3.38
CA GLU A 82 -22.24 1.10 1.98
C GLU A 82 -22.92 2.42 1.57
N TRP A 83 -22.26 3.55 1.84
CA TRP A 83 -22.78 4.89 1.62
C TRP A 83 -23.26 5.17 0.18
N TRP A 84 -22.71 4.46 -0.84
CA TRP A 84 -23.11 4.63 -2.24
C TRP A 84 -24.55 4.20 -2.52
N THR A 85 -25.15 3.37 -1.67
CA THR A 85 -26.56 2.97 -1.78
C THR A 85 -27.53 4.14 -1.53
N GLN A 86 -27.08 5.19 -0.83
CA GLN A 86 -27.88 6.40 -0.56
C GLN A 86 -28.16 7.23 -1.83
N PHE A 87 -27.40 6.99 -2.91
CA PHE A 87 -27.66 7.58 -4.22
C PHE A 87 -28.83 6.92 -4.96
N HIS A 88 -29.35 5.80 -4.46
CA HIS A 88 -30.42 5.02 -5.07
C HIS A 88 -30.17 4.66 -6.55
N ASP A 89 -28.89 4.49 -6.90
CA ASP A 89 -28.45 4.17 -8.25
C ASP A 89 -27.82 2.76 -8.27
N PRO A 90 -28.51 1.79 -8.94
CA PRO A 90 -28.03 0.43 -9.03
C PRO A 90 -26.76 0.31 -9.86
N ALA A 91 -26.56 1.17 -10.87
CA ALA A 91 -25.35 1.17 -11.71
C ALA A 91 -24.12 1.60 -10.91
N LEU A 92 -24.25 2.68 -10.10
CA LEU A 92 -23.19 3.09 -9.17
C LEU A 92 -22.84 1.97 -8.21
N SER A 93 -23.85 1.33 -7.61
CA SER A 93 -23.63 0.24 -6.66
C SER A 93 -22.94 -0.96 -7.31
N ALA A 94 -23.34 -1.33 -8.53
CA ALA A 94 -22.72 -2.42 -9.28
C ALA A 94 -21.24 -2.13 -9.61
N LEU A 95 -20.93 -0.90 -10.07
CA LEU A 95 -19.56 -0.46 -10.39
C LEU A 95 -18.66 -0.47 -9.15
N VAL A 96 -19.14 0.06 -8.01
CA VAL A 96 -18.36 0.05 -6.76
C VAL A 96 -18.08 -1.37 -6.29
N LEU A 97 -19.10 -2.24 -6.27
CA LEU A 97 -18.94 -3.63 -5.84
C LEU A 97 -18.02 -4.42 -6.80
N ARG A 98 -18.10 -4.16 -8.10
CA ARG A 98 -17.22 -4.76 -9.09
C ARG A 98 -15.77 -4.29 -8.91
N ALA A 99 -15.54 -2.98 -8.77
CA ALA A 99 -14.21 -2.42 -8.53
C ALA A 99 -13.57 -3.02 -7.27
N ARG A 100 -14.30 -3.15 -6.18
CA ARG A 100 -13.81 -3.75 -4.93
C ARG A 100 -13.35 -5.21 -5.11
N ARG A 101 -13.91 -5.95 -6.07
CA ARG A 101 -13.54 -7.34 -6.34
C ARG A 101 -12.42 -7.49 -7.36
N GLU A 102 -12.37 -6.61 -8.36
CA GLU A 102 -11.59 -6.81 -9.58
C GLU A 102 -10.41 -5.83 -9.71
N SER A 103 -10.39 -4.72 -8.95
CA SER A 103 -9.36 -3.69 -9.08
C SER A 103 -7.96 -4.18 -8.69
N PRO A 104 -6.96 -3.99 -9.55
CA PRO A 104 -5.55 -4.30 -9.24
C PRO A 104 -5.00 -3.52 -8.03
N THR A 105 -5.55 -2.35 -7.74
CA THR A 105 -5.17 -1.54 -6.57
C THR A 105 -5.52 -2.26 -5.27
N VAL A 106 -6.72 -2.83 -5.16
CA VAL A 106 -7.16 -3.61 -3.99
C VAL A 106 -6.39 -4.93 -3.91
N GLU A 107 -6.18 -5.61 -5.04
CA GLU A 107 -5.37 -6.82 -5.09
C GLU A 107 -3.93 -6.56 -4.59
N THR A 108 -3.29 -5.47 -5.03
CA THR A 108 -1.97 -5.06 -4.55
C THR A 108 -1.97 -4.80 -3.04
N ALA A 109 -2.98 -4.11 -2.51
CA ALA A 109 -3.10 -3.86 -1.07
C ALA A 109 -3.26 -5.17 -0.29
N LEU A 110 -4.04 -6.11 -0.80
CA LEU A 110 -4.24 -7.43 -0.22
C LEU A 110 -2.94 -8.26 -0.20
N LEU A 111 -2.15 -8.21 -1.29
CA LEU A 111 -0.84 -8.87 -1.35
C LEU A 111 0.15 -8.28 -0.34
N ARG A 112 0.08 -6.98 -0.06
CA ARG A 112 0.87 -6.35 1.02
C ARG A 112 0.48 -6.87 2.41
N VAL A 113 -0.79 -7.13 2.66
CA VAL A 113 -1.24 -7.80 3.90
C VAL A 113 -0.67 -9.22 3.98
N ALA A 114 -0.68 -9.96 2.86
CA ALA A 114 -0.09 -11.29 2.78
C ALA A 114 1.41 -11.28 3.06
N GLN A 115 2.15 -10.33 2.48
CA GLN A 115 3.57 -10.09 2.74
C GLN A 115 3.82 -9.80 4.23
N ALA A 116 3.08 -8.86 4.82
CA ALA A 116 3.22 -8.51 6.24
C ALA A 116 2.92 -9.70 7.15
N ARG A 117 1.95 -10.56 6.80
CA ARG A 117 1.66 -11.80 7.52
C ARG A 117 2.82 -12.79 7.47
N ALA A 118 3.47 -12.93 6.32
CA ALA A 118 4.65 -13.79 6.18
C ALA A 118 5.84 -13.25 7.02
N LEU A 119 6.06 -11.93 7.02
CA LEU A 119 7.08 -11.29 7.84
C LEU A 119 6.79 -11.43 9.35
N TYR A 120 5.52 -11.35 9.76
CA TYR A 120 5.13 -11.66 11.14
C TYR A 120 5.43 -13.12 11.48
N GLY A 121 5.09 -14.06 10.60
CA GLY A 121 5.43 -15.49 10.77
C GLY A 121 6.93 -15.72 10.89
N GLN A 122 7.74 -15.00 10.09
CA GLN A 122 9.20 -15.02 10.18
C GLN A 122 9.69 -14.51 11.55
N ALA A 123 9.13 -13.40 12.03
CA ALA A 123 9.50 -12.84 13.34
C ALA A 123 9.12 -13.78 14.50
N VAL A 124 7.96 -14.44 14.43
CA VAL A 124 7.55 -15.48 15.39
C VAL A 124 8.48 -16.68 15.32
N GLY A 125 8.93 -17.08 14.13
CA GLY A 125 9.89 -18.16 13.94
C GLY A 125 11.23 -17.94 14.65
N GLN A 126 11.63 -16.67 14.85
CA GLN A 126 12.85 -16.33 15.58
C GLN A 126 12.76 -16.52 17.11
N LEU A 127 11.58 -16.82 17.66
CA LEU A 127 11.44 -17.23 19.07
C LEU A 127 11.97 -18.64 19.34
N PHE A 128 12.08 -19.47 18.31
CA PHE A 128 12.58 -20.82 18.33
C PHE A 128 14.07 -20.85 17.95
N PRO A 129 14.76 -21.99 18.01
CA PRO A 129 16.17 -22.06 17.60
C PRO A 129 16.39 -21.42 16.23
N GLN A 130 17.19 -20.34 16.18
CA GLN A 130 17.32 -19.51 14.98
C GLN A 130 18.17 -20.14 13.88
N ARG A 131 19.12 -21.00 14.28
CA ARG A 131 20.00 -21.67 13.33
C ARG A 131 19.90 -23.19 13.55
N GLN A 132 19.52 -23.86 12.50
CA GLN A 132 19.53 -25.32 12.37
C GLN A 132 20.12 -25.59 10.99
N ALA A 133 21.28 -26.15 10.94
CA ALA A 133 21.97 -26.37 9.68
C ALA A 133 22.66 -27.76 9.67
N MET A 134 22.58 -28.41 8.53
CA MET A 134 23.50 -29.51 8.21
C MET A 134 24.71 -28.89 7.51
N THR A 135 25.90 -29.16 8.04
CA THR A 135 27.16 -28.64 7.51
C THR A 135 28.02 -29.80 7.05
N GLY A 136 28.66 -29.63 5.90
CA GLY A 136 29.71 -30.51 5.41
C GLY A 136 30.88 -29.64 4.97
N GLU A 137 32.06 -29.88 5.55
CA GLU A 137 33.26 -29.13 5.26
C GLU A 137 34.38 -30.10 5.02
N TYR A 138 35.13 -29.89 3.96
CA TYR A 138 36.37 -30.57 3.68
C TYR A 138 37.47 -29.52 3.54
N GLU A 139 38.48 -29.61 4.37
CA GLU A 139 39.63 -28.73 4.33
C GLU A 139 40.88 -29.54 4.03
N TRP A 140 41.65 -29.10 3.04
CA TRP A 140 43.01 -29.53 2.82
C TRP A 140 43.94 -28.35 3.12
N SER A 141 44.82 -28.54 4.10
CA SER A 141 45.80 -27.54 4.48
C SER A 141 47.21 -28.08 4.43
N ARG A 142 48.13 -27.23 4.03
CA ARG A 142 49.56 -27.50 4.07
C ARG A 142 50.24 -26.47 4.95
N PRO A 143 50.48 -26.78 6.24
CA PRO A 143 51.11 -25.84 7.13
C PRO A 143 52.52 -25.47 6.65
N SER A 144 52.90 -24.23 6.82
CA SER A 144 54.24 -23.76 6.50
C SER A 144 55.26 -24.39 7.47
N ARG A 145 56.31 -24.97 6.95
CA ARG A 145 57.43 -25.51 7.77
C ARG A 145 58.15 -24.42 8.60
N ARG A 146 57.85 -23.14 8.37
CA ARG A 146 58.38 -22.01 9.11
C ARG A 146 57.42 -21.46 10.17
N SER A 147 56.26 -22.11 10.38
CA SER A 147 55.35 -21.72 11.46
C SER A 147 56.01 -22.04 12.82
N PRO A 148 55.94 -21.14 13.81
CA PRO A 148 56.49 -21.38 15.15
C PRO A 148 55.91 -22.64 15.83
N ASP A 149 54.71 -23.04 15.46
CA ASP A 149 54.02 -24.24 15.98
C ASP A 149 54.47 -25.55 15.28
N ALA A 150 55.32 -25.46 14.22
CA ALA A 150 55.71 -26.61 13.42
C ALA A 150 56.98 -27.35 13.92
N ALA A 151 57.65 -26.88 14.95
CA ALA A 151 58.90 -27.43 15.41
C ALA A 151 59.05 -27.42 16.93
N GLN A 152 58.66 -28.49 17.57
CA GLN A 152 59.30 -28.85 18.84
C GLN A 152 60.64 -29.55 18.51
N PRO A 153 61.76 -29.13 19.11
CA PRO A 153 63.06 -29.75 18.86
C PRO A 153 63.06 -31.20 19.33
N GLY A 154 63.13 -32.12 18.38
CA GLY A 154 63.22 -33.56 18.66
C GLY A 154 62.07 -34.42 18.14
N GLU A 155 61.04 -33.86 17.62
CA GLU A 155 59.94 -34.57 16.94
C GLU A 155 60.20 -34.69 15.43
N PRO A 156 59.86 -35.84 14.79
CA PRO A 156 59.90 -35.96 13.33
C PRO A 156 59.08 -34.86 12.70
N SER A 157 59.58 -34.26 11.62
CA SER A 157 58.87 -33.19 10.86
C SER A 157 57.38 -33.53 10.71
N GLY A 158 56.52 -32.64 11.24
CA GLY A 158 55.08 -32.82 11.18
C GLY A 158 54.57 -33.07 9.74
N PRO A 159 53.37 -33.51 9.59
CA PRO A 159 52.80 -33.94 8.31
C PRO A 159 52.93 -32.89 7.23
N SER A 160 53.17 -33.35 6.00
CA SER A 160 53.29 -32.46 4.84
C SER A 160 51.95 -31.80 4.43
N SER A 161 50.86 -32.35 4.84
CA SER A 161 49.50 -31.87 4.66
C SER A 161 48.58 -32.47 5.70
N VAL A 162 47.49 -31.72 6.02
CA VAL A 162 46.40 -32.13 6.89
C VAL A 162 45.13 -32.08 6.09
N GLN A 163 44.30 -33.10 6.17
CA GLN A 163 42.99 -33.17 5.60
C GLN A 163 41.98 -33.28 6.75
N GLU A 164 40.99 -32.40 6.75
CA GLU A 164 39.90 -32.42 7.73
C GLU A 164 38.57 -32.59 7.03
N ILE A 165 37.70 -33.42 7.58
CA ILE A 165 36.32 -33.56 7.18
C ILE A 165 35.42 -33.37 8.39
N ASN A 166 34.47 -32.47 8.27
CA ASN A 166 33.46 -32.20 9.28
C ASN A 166 32.07 -32.32 8.62
N VAL A 167 31.26 -33.29 9.03
CA VAL A 167 29.89 -33.46 8.54
C VAL A 167 28.97 -33.64 9.74
N GLY A 168 27.95 -32.78 9.87
CA GLY A 168 27.06 -32.88 11.00
C GLY A 168 25.93 -31.87 11.00
N MET A 169 25.15 -31.90 12.08
CA MET A 169 24.06 -30.96 12.35
C MET A 169 24.48 -29.98 13.43
N GLN A 170 24.31 -28.70 13.15
CA GLN A 170 24.53 -27.60 14.10
C GLN A 170 23.21 -26.96 14.46
N VAL A 171 23.00 -26.75 15.76
CA VAL A 171 21.86 -26.00 16.30
C VAL A 171 22.38 -24.84 17.13
N SER A 172 21.80 -23.65 16.95
CA SER A 172 22.09 -22.50 17.81
C SER A 172 20.78 -21.75 18.10
N TRP A 173 20.57 -21.50 19.39
CA TRP A 173 19.36 -20.81 19.90
C TRP A 173 19.77 -19.69 20.86
N GLU A 174 19.56 -18.44 20.47
CA GLU A 174 19.63 -17.30 21.40
C GLU A 174 18.33 -17.25 22.20
N LEU A 175 18.44 -17.41 23.51
CA LEU A 175 17.31 -17.39 24.42
C LEU A 175 16.80 -15.96 24.59
N ASP A 176 15.49 -15.75 24.39
CA ASP A 176 14.87 -14.42 24.44
C ASP A 176 14.67 -13.93 25.88
N PHE A 177 15.76 -13.84 26.65
CA PHE A 177 15.72 -13.44 28.06
C PHE A 177 15.21 -12.01 28.22
N TRP A 178 15.70 -11.08 27.40
CA TRP A 178 15.37 -9.65 27.45
C TRP A 178 14.18 -9.26 26.56
N GLY A 179 13.55 -10.19 25.90
CA GLY A 179 12.38 -9.94 25.05
C GLY A 179 12.72 -9.34 23.68
N LYS A 180 13.94 -9.49 23.19
CA LYS A 180 14.36 -9.00 21.86
C LYS A 180 13.47 -9.54 20.75
N TYR A 181 13.31 -10.84 20.68
CA TYR A 181 12.52 -11.51 19.64
C TYR A 181 11.02 -11.33 19.87
N ARG A 182 10.57 -11.30 21.13
CA ARG A 182 9.18 -10.96 21.48
C ARG A 182 8.82 -9.53 21.04
N ARG A 183 9.72 -8.55 21.22
CA ARG A 183 9.54 -7.18 20.72
C ARG A 183 9.59 -7.13 19.19
N GLY A 184 10.44 -7.92 18.55
CA GLY A 184 10.46 -8.07 17.11
C GLY A 184 9.14 -8.61 16.55
N ALA A 185 8.58 -9.65 17.16
CA ALA A 185 7.29 -10.21 16.81
C ALA A 185 6.13 -9.21 17.06
N GLU A 186 6.17 -8.46 18.19
CA GLU A 186 5.22 -7.39 18.48
C GLU A 186 5.25 -6.30 17.39
N SER A 187 6.43 -5.81 17.04
CA SER A 187 6.61 -4.85 15.95
C SER A 187 6.06 -5.37 14.60
N ALA A 188 6.36 -6.62 14.26
CA ALA A 188 5.87 -7.23 13.01
C ALA A 188 4.35 -7.46 13.02
N ARG A 189 3.75 -7.76 14.20
CA ARG A 189 2.31 -7.86 14.36
C ARG A 189 1.63 -6.50 14.12
N ASP A 190 2.16 -5.44 14.70
CA ASP A 190 1.60 -4.10 14.56
C ASP A 190 1.78 -3.58 13.12
N ALA A 191 2.89 -3.93 12.45
CA ALA A 191 3.07 -3.68 11.02
C ALA A 191 2.07 -4.46 10.15
N LEU A 192 1.71 -5.70 10.51
CA LEU A 192 0.65 -6.46 9.84
C LEU A 192 -0.71 -5.78 10.00
N MET A 193 -1.05 -5.33 11.21
CA MET A 193 -2.30 -4.60 11.46
C MET A 193 -2.32 -3.26 10.71
N ALA A 194 -1.18 -2.57 10.59
CA ALA A 194 -1.05 -1.37 9.76
C ALA A 194 -1.27 -1.66 8.27
N ALA A 195 -0.78 -2.80 7.76
CA ALA A 195 -1.04 -3.23 6.39
C ALA A 195 -2.53 -3.55 6.14
N GLN A 196 -3.22 -4.11 7.13
CA GLN A 196 -4.69 -4.31 7.07
C GLN A 196 -5.43 -2.97 7.00
N ALA A 197 -5.08 -2.01 7.86
CA ALA A 197 -5.64 -0.66 7.79
C ALA A 197 -5.34 0.04 6.44
N ALA A 198 -4.18 -0.20 5.83
CA ALA A 198 -3.85 0.29 4.49
C ALA A 198 -4.73 -0.34 3.40
N HIS A 199 -5.11 -1.61 3.53
CA HIS A 199 -6.07 -2.26 2.63
C HIS A 199 -7.48 -1.66 2.79
N GLU A 200 -7.93 -1.42 4.02
CA GLU A 200 -9.21 -0.74 4.30
C GLU A 200 -9.23 0.67 3.67
N LEU A 201 -8.12 1.42 3.79
CA LEU A 201 -7.96 2.73 3.15
C LEU A 201 -8.04 2.64 1.62
N ALA A 202 -7.45 1.61 1.02
CA ALA A 202 -7.52 1.39 -0.43
C ALA A 202 -8.97 1.14 -0.89
N LEU A 203 -9.77 0.40 -0.12
CA LEU A 203 -11.20 0.18 -0.39
C LEU A 203 -12.01 1.49 -0.31
N VAL A 204 -11.77 2.31 0.72
CA VAL A 204 -12.41 3.63 0.88
C VAL A 204 -12.08 4.52 -0.32
N THR A 205 -10.80 4.63 -0.65
CA THR A 205 -10.32 5.48 -1.74
C THR A 205 -10.87 5.01 -3.09
N LEU A 206 -10.76 3.73 -3.41
CA LEU A 206 -11.27 3.16 -4.66
C LEU A 206 -12.77 3.36 -4.81
N SER A 207 -13.55 3.11 -3.75
CA SER A 207 -15.01 3.31 -3.79
C SER A 207 -15.36 4.77 -4.08
N ALA A 208 -14.64 5.72 -3.48
CA ALA A 208 -14.83 7.13 -3.72
C ALA A 208 -14.41 7.55 -5.16
N ASP A 209 -13.27 7.05 -5.65
CA ASP A 209 -12.76 7.36 -6.99
C ASP A 209 -13.68 6.82 -8.09
N VAL A 210 -14.22 5.61 -7.93
CA VAL A 210 -15.23 5.05 -8.84
C VAL A 210 -16.50 5.92 -8.84
N ALA A 211 -17.01 6.27 -7.66
CA ALA A 211 -18.21 7.09 -7.56
C ALA A 211 -18.00 8.50 -8.16
N GLN A 212 -16.87 9.16 -7.89
CA GLN A 212 -16.55 10.48 -8.46
C GLN A 212 -16.47 10.44 -9.98
N ASN A 213 -15.79 9.44 -10.56
CA ASN A 213 -15.68 9.28 -12.01
C ASN A 213 -17.03 8.93 -12.65
N TYR A 214 -17.85 8.10 -12.00
CA TYR A 214 -19.20 7.80 -12.43
C TYR A 214 -20.11 9.04 -12.44
N LEU A 215 -20.11 9.82 -11.36
CA LEU A 215 -20.89 11.06 -11.26
C LEU A 215 -20.41 12.12 -12.27
N ASN A 216 -19.11 12.19 -12.52
CA ASN A 216 -18.56 13.03 -13.59
C ASN A 216 -19.06 12.57 -14.96
N TYR A 217 -19.07 11.27 -15.23
CA TYR A 217 -19.61 10.69 -16.47
C TYR A 217 -21.09 11.07 -16.65
N ARG A 218 -21.91 10.92 -15.59
CA ARG A 218 -23.34 11.31 -15.62
C ARG A 218 -23.55 12.81 -15.82
N THR A 219 -22.70 13.63 -15.22
CA THR A 219 -22.71 15.08 -15.41
C THR A 219 -22.44 15.45 -16.87
N LEU A 220 -21.44 14.83 -17.49
CA LEU A 220 -21.12 15.05 -18.89
C LEU A 220 -22.22 14.56 -19.83
N GLN A 221 -22.87 13.43 -19.54
CA GLN A 221 -24.05 12.97 -20.30
C GLN A 221 -25.17 14.02 -20.27
N GLU A 222 -25.45 14.58 -19.10
CA GLU A 222 -26.49 15.60 -18.97
C GLU A 222 -26.14 16.91 -19.71
N ARG A 223 -24.89 17.36 -19.64
CA ARG A 223 -24.39 18.52 -20.39
C ARG A 223 -24.47 18.28 -21.90
N ILE A 224 -24.15 17.10 -22.39
CA ILE A 224 -24.31 16.74 -23.81
C ILE A 224 -25.80 16.82 -24.20
N ARG A 225 -26.68 16.26 -23.36
CA ARG A 225 -28.13 16.30 -23.59
C ARG A 225 -28.66 17.75 -23.69
N ILE A 226 -28.19 18.63 -22.80
CA ILE A 226 -28.52 20.06 -22.82
C ILE A 226 -27.99 20.73 -24.10
N ALA A 227 -26.73 20.52 -24.45
CA ALA A 227 -26.10 21.05 -25.64
C ALA A 227 -26.80 20.58 -26.93
N GLU A 228 -27.18 19.32 -27.03
CA GLU A 228 -27.90 18.76 -28.17
C GLU A 228 -29.34 19.34 -28.28
N LYS A 229 -30.02 19.52 -27.12
CA LYS A 229 -31.34 20.16 -27.08
C LYS A 229 -31.26 21.61 -27.59
N ASN A 230 -30.27 22.36 -27.09
CA ASN A 230 -30.06 23.76 -27.48
C ASN A 230 -29.63 23.88 -28.94
N ASN A 231 -28.70 23.04 -29.40
CA ASN A 231 -28.27 23.04 -30.79
C ASN A 231 -29.44 22.79 -31.77
N ARG A 232 -30.35 21.85 -31.43
CA ARG A 232 -31.58 21.64 -32.24
C ARG A 232 -32.47 22.87 -32.28
N ALA A 233 -32.71 23.51 -31.13
CA ALA A 233 -33.51 24.74 -31.08
C ALA A 233 -32.86 25.88 -31.90
N GLN A 234 -31.56 26.03 -31.84
CA GLN A 234 -30.81 27.02 -32.60
C GLN A 234 -30.77 26.70 -34.11
N GLN A 235 -30.71 25.43 -34.52
CA GLN A 235 -30.85 25.04 -35.93
C GLN A 235 -32.19 25.46 -36.52
N GLU A 236 -33.28 25.29 -35.77
CA GLU A 236 -34.61 25.80 -36.21
C GLU A 236 -34.64 27.33 -36.27
N ALA A 237 -34.00 28.05 -35.33
CA ALA A 237 -33.88 29.50 -35.39
C ALA A 237 -33.07 29.96 -36.62
N VAL A 238 -31.95 29.29 -36.95
CA VAL A 238 -31.16 29.56 -38.16
C VAL A 238 -32.02 29.36 -39.41
N ARG A 239 -32.73 28.24 -39.51
CA ARG A 239 -33.63 27.96 -40.65
C ARG A 239 -34.71 29.03 -40.82
N LEU A 240 -35.32 29.45 -39.72
CA LEU A 240 -36.35 30.50 -39.76
C LEU A 240 -35.78 31.85 -40.19
N THR A 241 -34.61 32.24 -39.64
CA THR A 241 -33.97 33.51 -40.02
C THR A 241 -33.45 33.46 -41.45
N GLU A 242 -32.96 32.35 -41.96
CA GLU A 242 -32.56 32.18 -43.37
C GLU A 242 -33.74 32.41 -44.33
N VAL A 243 -34.90 31.78 -44.07
CA VAL A 243 -36.11 31.97 -44.89
C VAL A 243 -36.55 33.40 -44.86
N ARG A 244 -36.60 34.04 -43.68
CA ARG A 244 -37.01 35.47 -43.55
C ARG A 244 -36.01 36.39 -44.23
N PHE A 245 -34.72 36.13 -44.21
CA PHE A 245 -33.70 36.91 -44.91
C PHE A 245 -33.88 36.79 -46.43
N ARG A 246 -34.07 35.59 -46.96
CA ARG A 246 -34.35 35.41 -48.42
C ARG A 246 -35.58 36.15 -48.90
N HIS A 247 -36.57 36.38 -48.02
CA HIS A 247 -37.78 37.16 -48.34
C HIS A 247 -37.65 38.63 -47.94
N GLY A 248 -36.47 39.11 -47.53
CA GLY A 248 -36.23 40.50 -47.17
C GLY A 248 -36.84 40.93 -45.83
N ALA A 249 -37.36 40.04 -45.02
CA ALA A 249 -38.03 40.32 -43.75
C ALA A 249 -37.13 40.54 -42.56
N VAL A 250 -35.83 40.09 -42.61
CA VAL A 250 -34.80 40.34 -41.61
C VAL A 250 -33.46 40.65 -42.28
N SER A 251 -32.52 41.21 -41.52
CA SER A 251 -31.20 41.58 -42.02
C SER A 251 -30.26 40.36 -42.13
N GLU A 252 -29.25 40.45 -43.01
CA GLU A 252 -28.16 39.46 -43.08
C GLU A 252 -27.42 39.31 -41.73
N ARG A 253 -27.30 40.40 -40.98
CA ARG A 253 -26.74 40.38 -39.62
C ARG A 253 -27.47 39.39 -38.71
N ASP A 254 -28.82 39.39 -38.74
CA ASP A 254 -29.62 38.52 -37.87
C ASP A 254 -29.44 37.04 -38.22
N TYR A 255 -29.35 36.72 -39.52
CA TYR A 255 -29.03 35.39 -40.00
C TYR A 255 -27.61 34.96 -39.59
N ALA A 256 -26.60 35.82 -39.82
CA ALA A 256 -25.21 35.53 -39.44
C ALA A 256 -25.04 35.34 -37.93
N GLN A 257 -25.76 36.12 -37.12
CA GLN A 257 -25.75 36.02 -35.68
C GLN A 257 -26.39 34.71 -35.18
N ALA A 258 -27.51 34.29 -35.78
CA ALA A 258 -28.14 33.00 -35.50
C ALA A 258 -27.19 31.83 -35.84
N LEU A 259 -26.55 31.90 -37.02
CA LEU A 259 -25.60 30.87 -37.48
C LEU A 259 -24.37 30.81 -36.57
N ALA A 260 -23.79 31.94 -36.19
CA ALA A 260 -22.65 32.03 -35.30
C ALA A 260 -22.96 31.36 -33.93
N GLN A 261 -24.10 31.65 -33.32
CA GLN A 261 -24.55 31.09 -32.07
C GLN A 261 -24.73 29.56 -32.16
N GLN A 262 -25.38 29.09 -33.24
CA GLN A 262 -25.59 27.66 -33.48
C GLN A 262 -24.24 26.93 -33.64
N LYS A 263 -23.29 27.47 -34.42
CA LYS A 263 -21.99 26.89 -34.64
C LYS A 263 -21.12 26.88 -33.38
N SER A 264 -21.25 27.88 -32.51
CA SER A 264 -20.60 27.90 -31.19
C SER A 264 -21.09 26.75 -30.32
N THR A 265 -22.42 26.57 -30.20
CA THR A 265 -22.96 25.43 -29.41
C THR A 265 -22.62 24.05 -30.03
N GLU A 266 -22.59 23.97 -31.37
CA GLU A 266 -22.20 22.76 -32.09
C GLU A 266 -20.73 22.38 -31.80
N ALA A 267 -19.84 23.37 -31.67
CA ALA A 267 -18.43 23.19 -31.36
C ALA A 267 -18.18 22.64 -29.94
N ASP A 268 -19.08 22.86 -28.98
CA ASP A 268 -18.98 22.32 -27.63
C ASP A 268 -19.19 20.78 -27.61
N LEU A 269 -20.00 20.23 -28.52
CA LEU A 269 -20.37 18.81 -28.50
C LEU A 269 -19.19 17.86 -28.68
N PRO A 270 -18.24 18.03 -29.63
CA PRO A 270 -17.07 17.19 -29.74
C PRO A 270 -16.19 17.21 -28.48
N ALA A 271 -16.03 18.38 -27.88
CA ALA A 271 -15.26 18.53 -26.64
C ALA A 271 -15.88 17.75 -25.47
N LEU A 272 -17.19 17.90 -25.26
CA LEU A 272 -17.94 17.17 -24.23
C LEU A 272 -17.93 15.66 -24.45
N ARG A 273 -18.10 15.21 -25.71
CA ARG A 273 -18.01 13.77 -26.07
C ARG A 273 -16.61 13.22 -25.84
N GLY A 274 -15.56 14.01 -26.10
CA GLY A 274 -14.19 13.67 -25.77
C GLY A 274 -13.99 13.46 -24.26
N GLN A 275 -14.45 14.40 -23.44
CA GLN A 275 -14.41 14.31 -21.99
C GLN A 275 -15.20 13.10 -21.46
N LEU A 276 -16.37 12.81 -22.03
CA LEU A 276 -17.18 11.64 -21.68
C LEU A 276 -16.41 10.34 -21.91
N LYS A 277 -15.73 10.23 -23.06
CA LYS A 277 -14.89 9.06 -23.36
C LYS A 277 -13.73 8.92 -22.38
N VAL A 278 -13.08 10.02 -22.00
CA VAL A 278 -12.00 10.03 -20.99
C VAL A 278 -12.53 9.54 -19.63
N ALA A 279 -13.69 10.05 -19.17
CA ALA A 279 -14.30 9.62 -17.92
C ALA A 279 -14.64 8.11 -17.92
N ARG A 280 -15.18 7.59 -19.04
CA ARG A 280 -15.41 6.15 -19.20
C ARG A 280 -14.12 5.34 -19.14
N ASN A 281 -13.08 5.77 -19.83
CA ASN A 281 -11.79 5.08 -19.83
C ASN A 281 -11.18 5.05 -18.42
N ALA A 282 -11.32 6.13 -17.64
CA ALA A 282 -10.89 6.15 -16.23
C ALA A 282 -11.64 5.12 -15.38
N LEU A 283 -12.96 4.99 -15.58
CA LEU A 283 -13.73 3.92 -14.92
C LEU A 283 -13.23 2.52 -15.30
N CYS A 284 -12.95 2.26 -16.59
CA CYS A 284 -12.38 0.97 -17.01
C CYS A 284 -11.09 0.63 -16.25
N VAL A 285 -10.18 1.60 -16.09
CA VAL A 285 -8.92 1.40 -15.36
C VAL A 285 -9.17 1.09 -13.88
N LEU A 286 -10.11 1.82 -13.23
CA LEU A 286 -10.47 1.55 -11.84
C LEU A 286 -11.08 0.16 -11.63
N LEU A 287 -11.79 -0.35 -12.64
CA LEU A 287 -12.32 -1.71 -12.68
C LEU A 287 -11.29 -2.78 -13.08
N GLY A 288 -10.06 -2.41 -13.40
CA GLY A 288 -9.00 -3.33 -13.80
C GLY A 288 -9.12 -3.89 -15.21
N GLN A 289 -9.83 -3.20 -16.11
CA GLN A 289 -10.02 -3.63 -17.49
C GLN A 289 -9.51 -2.61 -18.52
N ALA A 290 -9.27 -3.06 -19.74
CA ALA A 290 -8.90 -2.19 -20.85
C ALA A 290 -10.04 -1.22 -21.21
N PRO A 291 -9.74 -0.01 -21.74
CA PRO A 291 -10.74 0.93 -22.21
C PRO A 291 -11.72 0.28 -23.21
N GLY A 292 -13.02 0.34 -22.91
CA GLY A 292 -14.07 -0.29 -23.70
C GLY A 292 -15.48 0.16 -23.31
N PRO A 293 -16.52 -0.44 -23.87
CA PRO A 293 -17.89 -0.22 -23.45
C PRO A 293 -18.11 -0.79 -22.03
N LEU A 294 -18.98 -0.13 -21.25
CA LEU A 294 -19.42 -0.55 -19.92
C LEU A 294 -20.95 -0.64 -19.94
N ALA A 295 -21.49 -1.84 -19.75
CA ALA A 295 -22.93 -2.07 -19.75
C ALA A 295 -23.64 -1.34 -18.61
N GLU A 296 -22.95 -1.16 -17.48
CA GLU A 296 -23.47 -0.47 -16.30
C GLU A 296 -23.71 1.04 -16.53
N LEU A 297 -23.17 1.61 -17.62
CA LEU A 297 -23.35 3.03 -17.94
C LEU A 297 -24.62 3.33 -18.75
N GLU A 298 -25.47 2.34 -18.99
CA GLU A 298 -26.80 2.56 -19.57
C GLU A 298 -27.68 3.35 -18.59
N GLY A 299 -28.56 4.21 -19.14
CA GLY A 299 -29.40 5.10 -18.36
C GLY A 299 -28.95 6.57 -18.39
N SER A 300 -29.74 7.45 -17.77
CA SER A 300 -29.54 8.91 -17.78
C SER A 300 -29.86 9.53 -16.42
N GLY A 301 -29.39 10.77 -16.24
CA GLY A 301 -29.60 11.56 -15.04
C GLY A 301 -28.42 11.51 -14.06
N ILE A 302 -28.29 12.58 -13.26
CA ILE A 302 -27.26 12.70 -12.23
C ILE A 302 -27.87 12.22 -10.91
N PRO A 303 -27.34 11.13 -10.29
CA PRO A 303 -27.86 10.64 -9.02
C PRO A 303 -27.69 11.69 -7.91
N ARG A 304 -28.69 11.82 -7.04
CA ARG A 304 -28.67 12.74 -5.91
C ARG A 304 -29.00 11.97 -4.63
N VAL A 305 -28.35 12.34 -3.53
CA VAL A 305 -28.70 11.85 -2.21
C VAL A 305 -29.88 12.68 -1.70
N ALA A 306 -30.95 12.01 -1.30
CA ALA A 306 -32.12 12.65 -0.72
C ALA A 306 -31.97 12.67 0.82
N GLY A 307 -32.19 13.84 1.43
CA GLY A 307 -32.21 14.02 2.88
C GLY A 307 -30.88 14.52 3.48
N ALA A 308 -30.85 14.61 4.81
CA ALA A 308 -29.68 15.05 5.56
C ALA A 308 -28.64 13.94 5.65
N ILE A 309 -27.35 14.29 5.47
CA ILE A 309 -26.25 13.36 5.59
C ILE A 309 -25.84 13.31 7.06
N ALA A 310 -25.80 12.10 7.62
CA ALA A 310 -25.33 11.87 8.98
C ALA A 310 -23.80 11.89 9.04
N VAL A 311 -23.21 12.66 9.96
CA VAL A 311 -21.76 12.89 10.02
C VAL A 311 -21.13 12.36 11.30
N GLY A 312 -21.84 12.35 12.43
CA GLY A 312 -21.27 11.98 13.74
C GLY A 312 -20.43 13.08 14.38
N ILE A 313 -19.85 12.81 15.54
CA ILE A 313 -18.96 13.72 16.26
C ILE A 313 -17.50 13.59 15.80
N PRO A 314 -16.69 14.67 15.86
CA PRO A 314 -15.31 14.68 15.34
C PRO A 314 -14.44 13.54 15.86
N SER A 315 -14.45 13.32 17.19
CA SER A 315 -13.60 12.31 17.84
C SER A 315 -13.85 10.89 17.33
N ASP A 316 -15.12 10.52 17.11
CA ASP A 316 -15.50 9.18 16.68
C ASP A 316 -15.20 8.95 15.20
N VAL A 317 -15.42 10.00 14.39
CA VAL A 317 -15.10 9.99 12.96
C VAL A 317 -13.60 9.76 12.75
N ILE A 318 -12.76 10.53 13.44
CA ILE A 318 -11.31 10.43 13.28
C ILE A 318 -10.78 9.05 13.72
N ARG A 319 -11.28 8.51 14.84
CA ARG A 319 -10.86 7.17 15.33
C ARG A 319 -11.23 6.03 14.38
N ARG A 320 -12.28 6.17 13.58
CA ARG A 320 -12.73 5.17 12.61
C ARG A 320 -11.95 5.19 11.30
N ARG A 321 -11.22 6.26 11.01
CA ARG A 321 -10.49 6.39 9.75
C ARG A 321 -9.33 5.38 9.63
N PRO A 322 -9.26 4.62 8.54
CA PRO A 322 -8.20 3.63 8.36
C PRO A 322 -6.79 4.24 8.23
N ASP A 323 -6.66 5.47 7.70
CA ASP A 323 -5.38 6.17 7.59
C ASP A 323 -4.82 6.57 8.96
N VAL A 324 -5.67 7.04 9.87
CA VAL A 324 -5.31 7.38 11.25
C VAL A 324 -4.90 6.11 12.01
N ARG A 325 -5.69 5.04 11.90
CA ARG A 325 -5.38 3.75 12.51
C ARG A 325 -4.08 3.16 11.98
N ARG A 326 -3.82 3.27 10.68
CA ARG A 326 -2.53 2.86 10.09
C ARG A 326 -1.36 3.61 10.67
N ALA A 327 -1.45 4.94 10.81
CA ALA A 327 -0.39 5.77 11.36
C ALA A 327 -0.12 5.45 12.83
N GLU A 328 -1.16 5.19 13.63
CA GLU A 328 -1.06 4.73 15.01
C GLU A 328 -0.29 3.41 15.12
N LEU A 329 -0.69 2.40 14.33
CA LEU A 329 -0.08 1.07 14.34
C LEU A 329 1.38 1.08 13.85
N LEU A 330 1.73 1.95 12.91
CA LEU A 330 3.13 2.17 12.51
C LEU A 330 3.94 2.77 13.66
N ALA A 331 3.39 3.71 14.42
CA ALA A 331 4.06 4.25 15.60
C ALA A 331 4.24 3.17 16.69
N ALA A 332 3.23 2.32 16.93
CA ALA A 332 3.33 1.17 17.83
C ALA A 332 4.45 0.21 17.41
N SER A 333 4.52 -0.12 16.12
CA SER A 333 5.59 -0.96 15.56
C SER A 333 6.98 -0.37 15.82
N GLN A 334 7.17 0.94 15.63
CA GLN A 334 8.46 1.62 15.89
C GLN A 334 8.79 1.69 17.39
N CYS A 335 7.78 1.81 18.25
CA CYS A 335 7.95 1.74 19.71
C CYS A 335 8.52 0.37 20.13
N ALA A 336 7.95 -0.73 19.61
CA ALA A 336 8.44 -2.07 19.89
C ALA A 336 9.89 -2.28 19.41
N GLN A 337 10.31 -1.67 18.30
CA GLN A 337 11.69 -1.70 17.81
C GLN A 337 12.70 -1.04 18.77
N ILE A 338 12.28 -0.06 19.57
CA ILE A 338 13.14 0.49 20.64
C ILE A 338 13.53 -0.63 21.62
N GLY A 339 12.56 -1.49 21.96
CA GLY A 339 12.81 -2.65 22.83
C GLY A 339 13.81 -3.63 22.23
N VAL A 340 13.73 -3.90 20.92
CA VAL A 340 14.70 -4.73 20.18
C VAL A 340 16.11 -4.15 20.32
N ARG A 341 16.28 -2.85 20.01
CA ARG A 341 17.59 -2.18 20.11
C ARG A 341 18.10 -2.06 21.54
N LYS A 342 17.19 -1.91 22.52
CA LYS A 342 17.53 -1.84 23.92
C LYS A 342 18.01 -3.20 24.45
N ALA A 343 17.45 -4.30 23.95
CA ALA A 343 17.88 -5.65 24.31
C ALA A 343 19.34 -5.91 23.91
N ASP A 344 19.85 -5.33 22.82
CA ASP A 344 21.24 -5.47 22.37
C ASP A 344 22.26 -4.84 23.34
N LEU A 345 21.84 -4.05 24.34
CA LEU A 345 22.70 -3.50 25.40
C LEU A 345 23.03 -4.54 26.49
N PHE A 346 22.27 -5.60 26.60
CA PHE A 346 22.37 -6.60 27.64
C PHE A 346 23.12 -7.85 27.17
N PRO A 347 23.61 -8.68 28.10
CA PRO A 347 24.22 -9.97 27.75
C PRO A 347 23.25 -10.86 26.98
N SER A 348 23.67 -11.43 25.85
CA SER A 348 22.91 -12.47 25.16
C SER A 348 23.30 -13.85 25.68
N PHE A 349 22.31 -14.71 25.83
CA PHE A 349 22.46 -16.09 26.28
C PHE A 349 22.06 -17.01 25.11
N SER A 350 23.01 -17.84 24.68
CA SER A 350 22.77 -18.78 23.59
C SER A 350 23.05 -20.22 24.04
N LEU A 351 22.26 -21.15 23.50
CA LEU A 351 22.46 -22.56 23.62
C LEU A 351 22.90 -23.09 22.24
N GLY A 352 24.11 -23.63 22.15
CA GLY A 352 24.66 -24.21 20.93
C GLY A 352 24.89 -25.69 21.06
N GLY A 353 24.84 -26.38 19.95
CA GLY A 353 25.18 -27.79 19.89
C GLY A 353 25.58 -28.23 18.48
N PHE A 354 26.45 -29.23 18.42
CA PHE A 354 26.83 -29.90 17.20
C PHE A 354 26.80 -31.42 17.46
N VAL A 355 26.31 -32.15 16.48
CA VAL A 355 26.38 -33.61 16.44
C VAL A 355 26.75 -34.02 15.02
N GLY A 356 27.79 -34.86 14.90
CA GLY A 356 28.27 -35.23 13.59
C GLY A 356 29.50 -36.11 13.63
N PHE A 357 30.20 -36.11 12.52
CA PHE A 357 31.45 -36.83 12.34
C PHE A 357 32.56 -35.85 12.01
N GLN A 358 33.68 -35.95 12.71
CA GLN A 358 34.86 -35.15 12.48
C GLN A 358 36.06 -36.11 12.35
N GLY A 359 36.76 -35.99 11.26
CA GLY A 359 37.98 -36.76 11.03
C GLY A 359 39.09 -35.87 10.51
N SER A 360 40.29 -36.06 11.07
CA SER A 360 41.52 -35.46 10.53
C SER A 360 42.49 -36.57 10.23
N ASP A 361 43.09 -36.56 9.05
CA ASP A 361 44.14 -37.54 8.69
C ASP A 361 45.42 -36.82 8.33
N VAL A 362 46.46 -37.38 8.91
CA VAL A 362 47.85 -36.97 8.77
C VAL A 362 48.54 -38.00 7.85
N GLY A 363 48.19 -37.97 6.55
CA GLY A 363 48.92 -38.77 5.55
C GLY A 363 48.12 -39.69 4.63
N ALA A 364 47.09 -40.39 5.09
CA ALA A 364 46.24 -41.24 4.26
C ALA A 364 44.77 -41.20 4.72
N PHE A 365 43.94 -40.48 4.00
CA PHE A 365 42.52 -40.33 4.32
C PHE A 365 41.73 -41.58 3.94
N THR A 366 41.11 -42.23 4.91
CA THR A 366 40.14 -43.30 4.69
C THR A 366 38.79 -42.92 5.28
N LEU A 367 37.81 -42.65 4.41
CA LEU A 367 36.42 -42.32 4.78
C LEU A 367 35.83 -43.31 5.81
N GLY A 368 36.27 -44.57 5.81
CA GLY A 368 35.80 -45.58 6.75
C GLY A 368 36.21 -45.30 8.21
N GLN A 369 37.42 -44.85 8.46
CA GLN A 369 37.88 -44.55 9.82
C GLN A 369 37.20 -43.34 10.44
N THR A 370 36.88 -42.35 9.64
CA THR A 370 36.09 -41.17 10.08
C THR A 370 34.69 -41.59 10.52
N TRP A 371 34.09 -42.56 9.82
CA TRP A 371 32.72 -43.01 10.10
C TRP A 371 32.67 -43.89 11.37
N ASP A 372 33.66 -44.71 11.60
CA ASP A 372 33.70 -45.64 12.74
C ASP A 372 34.16 -44.98 14.06
N HIS A 373 35.04 -43.98 14.01
CA HIS A 373 35.67 -43.39 15.19
C HIS A 373 35.56 -41.89 15.33
N GLY A 374 35.02 -41.20 14.31
CA GLY A 374 34.95 -39.75 14.25
C GLY A 374 33.66 -39.11 14.82
N PHE A 375 32.80 -39.88 15.49
CA PHE A 375 31.57 -39.33 16.07
C PHE A 375 31.89 -38.29 17.13
N THR A 376 31.34 -37.07 16.95
CA THR A 376 31.53 -35.94 17.86
C THR A 376 30.19 -35.36 18.21
N ALA A 377 29.92 -35.12 19.48
CA ALA A 377 28.75 -34.41 19.98
C ALA A 377 29.19 -33.44 21.06
N ASN A 378 28.79 -32.18 20.87
CA ASN A 378 29.00 -31.16 21.89
C ASN A 378 27.73 -30.31 22.01
N ALA A 379 27.42 -29.85 23.21
CA ALA A 379 26.37 -28.90 23.48
C ALA A 379 26.74 -28.09 24.72
N GLY A 380 26.39 -26.81 24.70
CA GLY A 380 26.67 -25.94 25.84
C GLY A 380 26.06 -24.57 25.74
N PRO A 381 25.88 -23.92 26.90
CA PRO A 381 25.49 -22.52 26.93
C PRO A 381 26.68 -21.61 26.64
N SER A 382 26.41 -20.48 25.96
CA SER A 382 27.36 -19.40 25.76
C SER A 382 26.74 -18.08 26.18
N VAL A 383 27.57 -17.17 26.69
CA VAL A 383 27.16 -15.82 27.09
C VAL A 383 28.06 -14.81 26.37
N LEU A 384 27.43 -13.86 25.69
CA LEU A 384 28.14 -12.78 25.04
C LEU A 384 27.69 -11.46 25.67
N PHE A 385 28.61 -10.68 26.26
CA PHE A 385 28.35 -9.37 26.83
C PHE A 385 29.15 -8.29 26.09
N PRO A 386 28.50 -7.41 25.32
CA PRO A 386 29.17 -6.36 24.55
C PRO A 386 29.54 -5.17 25.42
N PHE A 387 30.56 -5.28 26.28
CA PHE A 387 30.93 -4.25 27.26
C PHE A 387 31.71 -3.07 26.65
N LEU A 388 32.47 -3.28 25.57
CA LEU A 388 33.28 -2.24 24.93
C LEU A 388 32.76 -1.97 23.53
N ASN A 389 31.80 -1.06 23.37
CA ASN A 389 31.15 -0.75 22.10
C ASN A 389 31.16 0.75 21.72
N TYR A 390 31.92 1.57 22.48
CA TYR A 390 32.13 3.01 22.22
C TYR A 390 30.86 3.81 21.96
N GLY A 391 29.76 3.48 22.63
CA GLY A 391 28.47 4.14 22.46
C GLY A 391 27.66 3.72 21.23
N ARG A 392 28.15 2.81 20.38
CA ARG A 392 27.46 2.36 19.17
C ARG A 392 26.06 1.83 19.46
N LEU A 393 25.91 0.95 20.44
CA LEU A 393 24.62 0.36 20.79
C LEU A 393 23.66 1.39 21.41
N LEU A 394 24.16 2.28 22.27
CA LEU A 394 23.35 3.34 22.84
C LEU A 394 22.84 4.31 21.77
N ASN A 395 23.69 4.69 20.81
CA ASN A 395 23.28 5.53 19.69
C ASN A 395 22.31 4.81 18.75
N ALA A 396 22.36 3.47 18.61
CA ALA A 396 21.35 2.71 17.89
C ALA A 396 19.97 2.79 18.57
N VAL A 397 19.91 2.77 19.91
CA VAL A 397 18.67 2.99 20.66
C VAL A 397 18.16 4.43 20.46
N ARG A 398 19.04 5.43 20.55
CA ARG A 398 18.67 6.85 20.33
C ARG A 398 18.15 7.09 18.91
N ALA A 399 18.80 6.48 17.92
CA ALA A 399 18.35 6.57 16.52
C ALA A 399 16.95 5.97 16.37
N GLN A 400 16.70 4.81 16.97
CA GLN A 400 15.37 4.18 16.93
C GLN A 400 14.30 4.98 17.69
N ASP A 401 14.67 5.61 18.81
CA ASP A 401 13.75 6.53 19.53
C ASP A 401 13.38 7.73 18.64
N ALA A 402 14.35 8.30 17.91
CA ALA A 402 14.08 9.38 16.96
C ALA A 402 13.12 8.93 15.84
N VAL A 403 13.26 7.70 15.32
CA VAL A 403 12.32 7.12 14.33
C VAL A 403 10.91 6.98 14.93
N PHE A 404 10.80 6.56 16.18
CA PHE A 404 9.52 6.51 16.88
C PHE A 404 8.88 7.90 17.03
N GLN A 405 9.67 8.93 17.42
CA GLN A 405 9.18 10.31 17.51
C GLN A 405 8.71 10.85 16.14
N GLN A 406 9.41 10.50 15.06
CA GLN A 406 8.95 10.81 13.69
C GLN A 406 7.60 10.15 13.37
N ALA A 407 7.43 8.88 13.75
CA ALA A 407 6.17 8.17 13.54
C ALA A 407 5.00 8.79 14.34
N LEU A 408 5.25 9.22 15.60
CA LEU A 408 4.27 9.94 16.41
C LEU A 408 3.91 11.30 15.79
N THR A 409 4.90 12.01 15.26
CA THR A 409 4.66 13.30 14.58
C THR A 409 3.82 13.09 13.30
N SER A 410 4.13 12.04 12.53
CA SER A 410 3.34 11.66 11.36
C SER A 410 1.90 11.27 11.73
N TYR A 411 1.71 10.56 12.85
CA TYR A 411 0.37 10.26 13.37
C TYR A 411 -0.41 11.55 13.67
N ARG A 412 0.20 12.50 14.42
CA ARG A 412 -0.42 13.81 14.73
C ARG A 412 -0.80 14.56 13.44
N GLN A 413 0.11 14.61 12.48
CA GLN A 413 -0.16 15.25 11.18
C GLN A 413 -1.34 14.59 10.46
N THR A 414 -1.41 13.26 10.46
CA THR A 414 -2.53 12.51 9.86
C THR A 414 -3.86 12.85 10.53
N VAL A 415 -3.90 12.97 11.87
CA VAL A 415 -5.08 13.37 12.61
C VAL A 415 -5.53 14.78 12.25
N LEU A 416 -4.60 15.74 12.19
CA LEU A 416 -4.91 17.13 11.80
C LEU A 416 -5.42 17.22 10.36
N SER A 417 -4.77 16.53 9.42
CA SER A 417 -5.22 16.50 8.02
C SER A 417 -6.59 15.82 7.88
N ALA A 418 -6.88 14.81 8.69
CA ALA A 418 -8.19 14.16 8.69
C ALA A 418 -9.31 15.07 9.19
N LEU A 419 -9.05 15.90 10.22
CA LEU A 419 -9.99 16.93 10.69
C LEU A 419 -10.24 17.99 9.62
N GLU A 420 -9.15 18.52 9.04
CA GLU A 420 -9.21 19.49 7.96
C GLU A 420 -10.03 18.96 6.77
N GLU A 421 -9.74 17.73 6.32
CA GLU A 421 -10.45 17.11 5.20
C GLU A 421 -11.95 16.97 5.48
N ALA A 422 -12.34 16.60 6.71
CA ALA A 422 -13.72 16.45 7.11
C ALA A 422 -14.45 17.81 7.14
N GLU A 423 -13.89 18.83 7.76
CA GLU A 423 -14.47 20.18 7.81
C GLU A 423 -14.57 20.82 6.42
N ASN A 424 -13.51 20.70 5.61
CA ASN A 424 -13.51 21.20 4.24
C ASN A 424 -14.57 20.50 3.37
N ALA A 425 -14.76 19.19 3.55
CA ALA A 425 -15.78 18.43 2.81
C ALA A 425 -17.21 18.83 3.22
N MET A 426 -17.46 19.04 4.50
CA MET A 426 -18.76 19.51 5.00
C MET A 426 -19.07 20.92 4.48
N THR A 427 -18.12 21.85 4.61
CA THR A 427 -18.27 23.23 4.12
C THR A 427 -18.53 23.24 2.62
N SER A 428 -17.73 22.50 1.84
CA SER A 428 -17.88 22.41 0.39
C SER A 428 -19.24 21.85 -0.02
N GLN A 429 -19.73 20.83 0.69
CA GLN A 429 -21.06 20.25 0.45
C GLN A 429 -22.18 21.25 0.71
N LEU A 430 -22.14 21.97 1.84
CA LEU A 430 -23.15 22.94 2.21
C LEU A 430 -23.19 24.09 1.19
N ARG A 431 -22.05 24.68 0.85
CA ARG A 431 -21.96 25.79 -0.10
C ARG A 431 -22.33 25.38 -1.53
N ALA A 432 -22.02 24.14 -1.94
CA ALA A 432 -22.47 23.63 -3.24
C ALA A 432 -24.00 23.48 -3.32
N GLN A 433 -24.65 23.07 -2.23
CA GLN A 433 -26.14 23.01 -2.18
C GLN A 433 -26.77 24.39 -2.25
N GLU A 434 -26.25 25.38 -1.50
CA GLU A 434 -26.72 26.77 -1.56
C GLU A 434 -26.58 27.35 -2.98
N ARG A 435 -25.40 27.12 -3.61
CA ARG A 435 -25.16 27.55 -5.00
C ARG A 435 -26.15 26.91 -5.98
N LEU A 436 -26.40 25.59 -5.81
CA LEU A 436 -27.37 24.89 -6.68
C LEU A 436 -28.76 25.50 -6.58
N ALA A 437 -29.24 25.78 -5.37
CA ALA A 437 -30.55 26.38 -5.16
C ALA A 437 -30.68 27.76 -5.83
N ALA A 438 -29.63 28.60 -5.78
CA ALA A 438 -29.62 29.89 -6.46
C ALA A 438 -29.61 29.75 -8.01
N LEU A 439 -28.81 28.80 -8.54
CA LEU A 439 -28.74 28.56 -9.97
C LEU A 439 -30.01 27.92 -10.54
N GLU A 440 -30.74 27.12 -9.78
CA GLU A 440 -32.04 26.58 -10.18
C GLU A 440 -33.07 27.75 -10.36
N GLN A 441 -33.06 28.71 -9.44
CA GLN A 441 -33.90 29.92 -9.57
C GLN A 441 -33.48 30.79 -10.77
N ALA A 442 -32.18 30.95 -11.00
CA ALA A 442 -31.66 31.72 -12.15
C ALA A 442 -32.04 31.03 -13.48
N ARG A 443 -31.93 29.70 -13.57
CA ARG A 443 -32.38 28.93 -14.75
C ARG A 443 -33.87 29.14 -15.02
N ASP A 444 -34.72 29.05 -13.99
CA ASP A 444 -36.16 29.22 -14.13
C ASP A 444 -36.55 30.65 -14.57
N ALA A 445 -35.79 31.65 -14.11
CA ALA A 445 -35.95 33.04 -14.58
C ALA A 445 -35.48 33.20 -16.03
N ALA A 446 -34.33 32.63 -16.40
CA ALA A 446 -33.79 32.66 -17.77
C ALA A 446 -34.74 31.94 -18.76
N GLU A 447 -35.32 30.81 -18.36
CA GLU A 447 -36.30 30.08 -19.18
C GLU A 447 -37.55 30.92 -19.45
N ARG A 448 -38.07 31.58 -18.40
CA ARG A 448 -39.21 32.51 -18.58
C ARG A 448 -38.84 33.68 -19.48
N ALA A 449 -37.66 34.28 -19.31
CA ALA A 449 -37.17 35.36 -20.15
C ALA A 449 -37.07 34.95 -21.62
N ALA A 450 -36.39 33.83 -21.89
CA ALA A 450 -36.21 33.30 -23.25
C ALA A 450 -37.56 33.03 -23.95
N ARG A 451 -38.53 32.45 -23.23
CA ARG A 451 -39.87 32.17 -23.74
C ARG A 451 -40.65 33.45 -24.03
N LEU A 452 -40.57 34.46 -23.17
CA LEU A 452 -41.24 35.74 -23.37
C LEU A 452 -40.62 36.54 -24.53
N THR A 453 -39.29 36.63 -24.58
CA THR A 453 -38.55 37.32 -25.64
C THR A 453 -38.84 36.69 -27.02
N LEU A 454 -38.94 35.36 -27.11
CA LEU A 454 -39.30 34.68 -28.35
C LEU A 454 -40.72 35.08 -28.81
N ARG A 455 -41.71 35.16 -27.90
CA ARG A 455 -43.07 35.62 -28.23
C ARG A 455 -43.09 37.11 -28.67
N GLN A 456 -42.34 37.98 -28.02
CA GLN A 456 -42.21 39.40 -28.39
C GLN A 456 -41.57 39.58 -29.77
N TYR A 457 -40.53 38.74 -30.08
CA TYR A 457 -39.94 38.72 -31.42
C TYR A 457 -40.93 38.25 -32.49
N GLN A 458 -41.74 37.24 -32.19
CA GLN A 458 -42.80 36.78 -33.11
C GLN A 458 -43.83 37.86 -33.37
N ALA A 459 -44.14 38.69 -32.35
CA ALA A 459 -45.04 39.86 -32.44
C ALA A 459 -44.39 41.12 -33.06
N GLY A 460 -43.09 41.08 -33.39
CA GLY A 460 -42.33 42.18 -33.97
C GLY A 460 -41.97 43.31 -33.00
N SER A 461 -42.05 43.08 -31.68
CA SER A 461 -41.81 44.12 -30.67
C SER A 461 -40.37 44.18 -30.15
N VAL A 462 -39.52 43.16 -30.45
CA VAL A 462 -38.09 43.14 -30.13
C VAL A 462 -37.31 42.65 -31.34
N ASP A 463 -36.00 42.93 -31.37
CA ASP A 463 -35.07 42.47 -32.38
C ASP A 463 -34.61 41.01 -32.14
N PHE A 464 -33.98 40.38 -33.15
CA PHE A 464 -33.50 39.03 -33.05
C PHE A 464 -32.32 38.88 -32.07
N THR A 465 -31.53 39.93 -31.90
CA THR A 465 -30.39 39.95 -30.95
C THR A 465 -30.88 39.67 -29.53
N SER A 466 -32.03 40.22 -29.14
CA SER A 466 -32.64 39.96 -27.83
C SER A 466 -32.97 38.46 -27.62
N VAL A 467 -33.46 37.80 -28.68
CA VAL A 467 -33.73 36.34 -28.63
C VAL A 467 -32.44 35.54 -28.45
N VAL A 468 -31.40 35.87 -29.21
CA VAL A 468 -30.09 35.19 -29.10
C VAL A 468 -29.50 35.35 -27.69
N LEU A 469 -29.51 36.56 -27.14
CA LEU A 469 -29.02 36.83 -25.78
C LEU A 469 -29.82 36.04 -24.72
N ALA A 470 -31.15 36.03 -24.82
CA ALA A 470 -31.99 35.30 -23.88
C ALA A 470 -31.78 33.77 -23.97
N GLN A 471 -31.61 33.21 -25.18
CA GLN A 471 -31.32 31.78 -25.38
C GLN A 471 -29.91 31.41 -24.91
N SER A 472 -28.91 32.27 -25.17
CA SER A 472 -27.54 32.05 -24.66
C SER A 472 -27.53 32.02 -23.14
N SER A 473 -28.19 33.01 -22.49
CA SER A 473 -28.30 33.02 -21.03
C SER A 473 -29.00 31.78 -20.48
N LEU A 474 -30.07 31.30 -21.11
CA LEU A 474 -30.73 30.07 -20.70
C LEU A 474 -29.79 28.86 -20.81
N TYR A 475 -29.08 28.72 -21.94
CA TYR A 475 -28.10 27.63 -22.13
C TYR A 475 -27.01 27.66 -21.08
N GLU A 476 -26.47 28.84 -20.76
CA GLU A 476 -25.47 29.01 -19.71
C GLU A 476 -26.00 28.58 -18.35
N GLN A 477 -27.23 28.96 -17.98
CA GLN A 477 -27.83 28.57 -16.70
C GLN A 477 -28.16 27.07 -16.65
N GLU A 478 -28.70 26.48 -17.73
CA GLU A 478 -28.94 25.03 -17.80
C GLU A 478 -27.63 24.24 -17.61
N ASN A 479 -26.52 24.65 -18.23
CA ASN A 479 -25.21 24.07 -18.08
C ASN A 479 -24.66 24.21 -16.66
N ALA A 480 -24.79 25.42 -16.07
CA ALA A 480 -24.34 25.70 -14.70
C ALA A 480 -25.10 24.86 -13.67
N VAL A 481 -26.42 24.68 -13.85
CA VAL A 481 -27.23 23.77 -12.98
C VAL A 481 -26.78 22.34 -13.12
N ALA A 482 -26.56 21.83 -14.34
CA ALA A 482 -26.11 20.46 -14.54
C ALA A 482 -24.73 20.21 -13.93
N GLU A 483 -23.78 21.12 -14.12
CA GLU A 483 -22.43 21.04 -13.56
C GLU A 483 -22.46 21.11 -12.03
N THR A 484 -23.20 22.05 -11.44
CA THR A 484 -23.30 22.20 -9.98
C THR A 484 -24.08 21.04 -9.36
N THR A 485 -25.06 20.45 -10.03
CA THR A 485 -25.72 19.21 -9.59
C THR A 485 -24.72 18.06 -9.48
N GLY A 486 -23.87 17.92 -10.50
CA GLY A 486 -22.78 16.95 -10.46
C GLY A 486 -21.75 17.25 -9.36
N ASP A 487 -21.47 18.54 -9.11
CA ASP A 487 -20.60 18.96 -8.02
C ASP A 487 -21.16 18.58 -6.65
N VAL A 488 -22.43 18.88 -6.37
CA VAL A 488 -23.09 18.48 -5.13
C VAL A 488 -22.97 16.98 -4.91
N ALA A 489 -23.22 16.17 -5.93
CA ALA A 489 -23.07 14.72 -5.84
C ALA A 489 -21.61 14.30 -5.56
N ARG A 490 -20.62 14.92 -6.21
CA ARG A 490 -19.20 14.67 -5.98
C ARG A 490 -18.73 15.13 -4.60
N GLN A 491 -19.21 16.26 -4.10
CA GLN A 491 -18.91 16.72 -2.74
C GLN A 491 -19.49 15.76 -1.69
N THR A 492 -20.68 15.20 -1.94
CA THR A 492 -21.25 14.15 -1.09
C THR A 492 -20.31 12.93 -1.00
N VAL A 493 -19.75 12.49 -2.13
CA VAL A 493 -18.76 11.39 -2.13
C VAL A 493 -17.49 11.76 -1.35
N ARG A 494 -16.98 12.99 -1.53
CA ARG A 494 -15.82 13.49 -0.77
C ARG A 494 -16.11 13.50 0.72
N LEU A 495 -17.30 13.93 1.12
CA LEU A 495 -17.73 13.93 2.51
C LEU A 495 -17.72 12.48 3.08
N PHE A 496 -18.33 11.51 2.41
CA PHE A 496 -18.30 10.11 2.86
C PHE A 496 -16.89 9.55 2.95
N ARG A 497 -15.99 9.88 2.03
CA ARG A 497 -14.58 9.53 2.08
C ARG A 497 -13.89 10.15 3.29
N ALA A 498 -14.08 11.44 3.55
CA ALA A 498 -13.48 12.19 4.65
C ALA A 498 -13.94 11.66 6.02
N LEU A 499 -15.18 11.18 6.10
CA LEU A 499 -15.74 10.54 7.29
C LEU A 499 -15.28 9.08 7.48
N GLY A 500 -14.44 8.55 6.59
CA GLY A 500 -13.95 7.18 6.66
C GLY A 500 -15.03 6.12 6.36
N GLY A 501 -16.11 6.48 5.66
CA GLY A 501 -17.14 5.54 5.22
C GLY A 501 -16.66 4.63 4.09
N GLY A 502 -17.30 3.48 3.93
CA GLY A 502 -17.03 2.59 2.78
C GLY A 502 -16.20 1.34 3.11
N TRP A 503 -16.02 0.99 4.38
CA TRP A 503 -15.38 -0.27 4.76
C TRP A 503 -16.11 -0.91 5.95
N LYS A 504 -15.98 -2.22 6.04
CA LYS A 504 -16.34 -3.03 7.23
C LYS A 504 -15.10 -3.80 7.62
N PRO A 505 -14.86 -4.05 8.91
CA PRO A 505 -13.80 -4.96 9.34
C PRO A 505 -14.03 -6.33 8.67
N GLU A 506 -13.22 -6.66 7.66
CA GLU A 506 -13.29 -7.97 7.03
C GLU A 506 -12.37 -8.95 7.75
N ALA A 507 -12.87 -10.15 8.00
CA ALA A 507 -12.14 -11.20 8.68
C ALA A 507 -11.10 -11.85 7.74
N GLY A 508 -9.94 -11.21 7.61
CA GLY A 508 -8.73 -11.84 7.05
C GLY A 508 -8.63 -11.91 5.53
N LEU A 509 -7.53 -12.52 5.07
CA LEU A 509 -7.27 -12.78 3.64
C LEU A 509 -8.24 -13.82 3.08
N PRO A 510 -8.67 -13.69 1.82
CA PRO A 510 -9.44 -14.74 1.16
C PRO A 510 -8.74 -16.09 1.22
N PRO A 511 -9.45 -17.19 1.54
CA PRO A 511 -8.85 -18.52 1.71
C PRO A 511 -8.02 -18.98 0.53
N HIS A 512 -8.43 -18.65 -0.71
CA HIS A 512 -7.71 -19.02 -1.92
C HIS A 512 -6.34 -18.35 -2.05
N THR A 513 -6.19 -17.09 -1.57
CA THR A 513 -4.89 -16.39 -1.58
C THR A 513 -3.90 -17.07 -0.63
N VAL A 514 -4.36 -17.42 0.57
CA VAL A 514 -3.54 -18.12 1.57
C VAL A 514 -3.14 -19.51 1.06
N GLU A 515 -4.06 -20.24 0.47
CA GLU A 515 -3.82 -21.58 -0.06
C GLU A 515 -2.84 -21.56 -1.24
N THR A 516 -2.99 -20.61 -2.16
CA THR A 516 -2.06 -20.43 -3.28
C THR A 516 -0.65 -20.10 -2.79
N MET A 517 -0.52 -19.25 -1.78
CA MET A 517 0.78 -18.93 -1.19
C MET A 517 1.40 -20.15 -0.50
N LYS A 518 0.63 -20.92 0.27
CA LYS A 518 1.10 -22.15 0.92
C LYS A 518 1.59 -23.19 -0.08
N ARG A 519 0.88 -23.40 -1.18
CA ARG A 519 1.29 -24.33 -2.24
C ARG A 519 2.61 -23.91 -2.90
N ARG A 520 2.80 -22.61 -3.17
CA ARG A 520 4.01 -22.08 -3.79
C ARG A 520 5.22 -22.09 -2.87
N THR A 521 5.03 -22.03 -1.56
CA THR A 521 6.12 -22.05 -0.55
C THR A 521 6.36 -23.43 0.08
N ALA A 522 5.60 -24.47 -0.31
CA ALA A 522 5.91 -25.84 0.03
C ALA A 522 7.22 -26.28 -0.64
N TRP A 523 7.98 -27.18 0.01
CA TRP A 523 9.30 -27.65 -0.49
C TRP A 523 9.31 -28.05 -1.96
N GLY A 524 8.24 -28.69 -2.46
CA GLY A 524 8.09 -29.04 -3.87
C GLY A 524 7.81 -27.83 -4.79
N GLY A 525 7.23 -26.74 -4.26
CA GLY A 525 6.95 -25.51 -5.02
C GLY A 525 8.14 -24.57 -5.13
N LEU A 526 9.15 -24.68 -4.25
CA LEU A 526 10.38 -23.86 -4.32
C LEU A 526 11.28 -24.25 -5.50
N LEU A 527 11.12 -25.47 -6.04
CA LEU A 527 11.84 -25.98 -7.21
C LEU A 527 11.04 -25.81 -8.51
N ASP A 528 9.84 -25.27 -8.44
CA ASP A 528 9.00 -25.02 -9.62
C ASP A 528 9.41 -23.70 -10.26
N GLU A 529 10.30 -23.76 -11.25
CA GLU A 529 10.77 -22.64 -12.07
C GLU A 529 9.72 -22.14 -13.06
N THR A 530 8.48 -22.62 -13.01
CA THR A 530 7.43 -22.10 -13.89
C THR A 530 7.27 -20.61 -13.64
N PRO A 531 7.43 -19.75 -14.67
CA PRO A 531 7.25 -18.31 -14.51
C PRO A 531 5.87 -18.04 -13.93
N MET A 532 5.82 -17.17 -12.92
CA MET A 532 4.56 -16.74 -12.29
C MET A 532 3.62 -16.23 -13.39
N ARG A 533 2.83 -17.12 -13.96
CA ARG A 533 1.74 -16.71 -14.85
C ARG A 533 0.75 -15.94 -14.01
N HIS A 534 0.37 -14.79 -14.55
CA HIS A 534 -0.58 -13.84 -14.01
C HIS A 534 -1.77 -14.51 -13.29
N SER A 535 -2.28 -13.80 -12.28
CA SER A 535 -3.49 -14.16 -11.54
C SER A 535 -4.53 -14.86 -12.43
N PRO A 536 -5.11 -16.00 -12.03
CA PRO A 536 -6.12 -16.73 -12.83
C PRO A 536 -7.32 -15.89 -13.26
N ARG A 537 -7.51 -14.71 -12.65
CA ARG A 537 -8.59 -13.78 -12.95
C ARG A 537 -8.50 -13.14 -14.34
N LEU A 538 -7.29 -12.97 -14.91
CA LEU A 538 -7.13 -12.42 -16.28
C LEU A 538 -7.29 -13.48 -17.37
N ALA A 539 -7.26 -14.77 -17.02
CA ALA A 539 -7.39 -15.87 -17.98
C ALA A 539 -8.84 -16.39 -18.13
N ALA A 540 -9.72 -16.09 -17.17
CA ALA A 540 -11.10 -16.62 -17.17
C ALA A 540 -12.10 -15.77 -17.98
N ASP A 541 -11.76 -14.49 -18.26
CA ASP A 541 -12.64 -13.54 -18.96
C ASP A 541 -12.09 -13.04 -20.31
N SER A 542 -11.05 -13.65 -20.87
CA SER A 542 -10.75 -13.43 -22.28
C SER A 542 -11.86 -14.12 -23.10
N PRO A 543 -12.64 -13.36 -23.87
CA PRO A 543 -13.58 -13.99 -24.80
C PRO A 543 -12.76 -14.92 -25.69
N ASN A 544 -13.24 -16.16 -25.81
CA ASN A 544 -12.71 -17.21 -26.68
C ASN A 544 -12.18 -16.57 -27.96
N PRO A 545 -10.92 -16.79 -28.38
CA PRO A 545 -10.47 -16.26 -29.64
C PRO A 545 -11.41 -16.79 -30.74
N VAL A 546 -12.16 -15.88 -31.34
CA VAL A 546 -12.96 -16.12 -32.49
C VAL A 546 -12.06 -16.86 -33.49
N ALA A 547 -12.39 -18.10 -33.80
CA ALA A 547 -11.72 -18.87 -34.83
C ALA A 547 -11.61 -17.99 -36.07
N PRO A 548 -10.45 -17.91 -36.74
CA PRO A 548 -10.33 -17.10 -37.94
C PRO A 548 -11.34 -17.63 -38.98
N ALA A 549 -12.32 -16.79 -39.29
CA ALA A 549 -13.22 -17.05 -40.41
C ALA A 549 -12.36 -17.21 -41.63
N SER A 550 -12.38 -18.40 -42.22
CA SER A 550 -11.79 -18.72 -43.53
C SER A 550 -12.39 -17.77 -44.56
N ALA A 551 -11.72 -16.63 -44.78
CA ALA A 551 -12.03 -15.74 -45.90
C ALA A 551 -11.45 -16.41 -47.17
N ALA A 552 -12.35 -16.97 -47.95
CA ALA A 552 -12.06 -17.35 -49.33
C ALA A 552 -11.58 -16.11 -50.09
N VAL A 553 -10.33 -16.14 -50.52
CA VAL A 553 -9.74 -15.14 -51.42
C VAL A 553 -10.30 -15.37 -52.83
N PRO A 554 -10.97 -14.40 -53.48
CA PRO A 554 -11.28 -14.51 -54.88
C PRO A 554 -10.00 -14.30 -55.70
N SER A 555 -9.69 -15.28 -56.56
CA SER A 555 -8.61 -15.27 -57.54
C SER A 555 -8.77 -14.13 -58.54
N VAL A 556 -7.81 -13.20 -58.60
CA VAL A 556 -7.66 -12.19 -59.66
C VAL A 556 -6.76 -12.77 -60.75
N PRO A 557 -7.14 -12.68 -62.03
CA PRO A 557 -6.34 -13.23 -63.15
C PRO A 557 -5.10 -12.36 -63.41
N ALA A 558 -4.01 -13.06 -63.76
CA ALA A 558 -2.72 -12.51 -64.13
C ALA A 558 -2.78 -11.64 -65.41
N ALA A 559 -2.26 -10.41 -65.33
CA ALA A 559 -1.93 -9.59 -66.50
C ALA A 559 -0.40 -9.55 -66.69
N ALA A 560 0.02 -9.73 -67.94
CA ALA A 560 1.39 -9.87 -68.39
C ALA A 560 2.23 -8.55 -68.28
N PRO A 561 3.56 -8.65 -68.41
CA PRO A 561 4.46 -7.51 -68.15
C PRO A 561 4.69 -6.70 -69.46
N SER A 562 4.69 -5.38 -69.35
CA SER A 562 5.24 -4.48 -70.36
C SER A 562 6.38 -3.65 -69.72
N GLY A 563 7.49 -3.65 -70.42
CA GLY A 563 8.82 -3.19 -70.09
C GLY A 563 9.03 -1.66 -70.07
N PRO A 564 10.26 -1.16 -69.96
CA PRO A 564 10.61 0.05 -69.28
C PRO A 564 10.69 1.30 -70.16
N SER A 565 10.44 2.49 -69.54
CA SER A 565 10.76 3.77 -70.22
C SER A 565 11.18 4.80 -69.18
N SER A 566 12.48 5.03 -69.20
CA SER A 566 13.24 6.30 -69.07
C SER A 566 12.72 7.45 -68.17
N LEU A 567 13.59 7.81 -67.26
CA LEU A 567 13.76 9.14 -66.61
C LEU A 567 13.97 10.28 -67.65
N PRO A 568 13.69 11.55 -67.27
CA PRO A 568 14.84 12.39 -66.93
C PRO A 568 14.66 13.28 -65.66
N ALA A 569 15.84 13.55 -65.11
CA ALA A 569 16.10 14.52 -64.06
C ALA A 569 15.96 15.98 -64.56
N THR A 570 15.69 16.91 -63.64
CA THR A 570 16.37 18.20 -63.46
C THR A 570 15.58 19.07 -62.46
N LEU A 571 16.20 19.44 -61.35
CA LEU A 571 16.79 20.70 -60.95
C LEU A 571 15.85 21.79 -60.35
N SER A 572 16.12 22.04 -59.07
CA SER A 572 16.36 23.29 -58.34
C SER A 572 15.35 24.46 -58.43
N ARG A 573 14.79 24.79 -57.34
CA ARG A 573 15.18 25.90 -56.45
C ARG A 573 14.42 25.79 -55.12
#